data_226d35f0a7cd0d6a742d745588da99e5
#
_entry.id   226d35f0a7cd0d6a742d745588da99e5
#
_cell.length_a   1.000
_cell.length_b   1.000
_cell.length_c   1.000
_cell.angle_alpha   90.00
_cell.angle_beta   90.00
_cell.angle_gamma   90.00
#
_symmetry.space_group_name_H-M   'P 1'
#
loop_
_entity.id
_entity.type
_entity.pdbx_description
1 polymer ?
#
loop_
_entity_poly.entity_id
_entity_poly.type
_entity_poly.pdbx_seq_one_letter_code
_entity_poly.pdbx_strand_id
1 'polypeptide(L)'
;NMETHGIWDMVARGRKPVEYALPGERMDWLPILLDRVNSTYQRDKNHACILIWSCGNESFGGDVIYEMSRKFRQLDDTRLVHYEGVAHDRRHNDTTDMESQMYTPVAKIKEYLAEHRERPFILCEYTHAMGNSNGAMHWYTEYAYEEPLYQGGFIWDYIDQSIRTKDRYGNTTYAYGGDFDDRPCDYNFCGNGIAYGDDEESPKMQE
;
A
#
# COMPACT_ATOMS: atom_id res chain seq x y z
N ASN A 1 -5.20 10.27 -0.58
CA ASN A 1 -5.13 8.89 -0.96
C ASN A 1 -6.24 8.51 -1.93
N MET A 2 -5.91 7.76 -2.95
CA MET A 2 -6.82 7.23 -3.96
C MET A 2 -6.73 5.71 -3.99
N GLU A 3 -7.86 5.04 -4.05
CA GLU A 3 -7.95 3.59 -4.14
C GLU A 3 -9.20 3.20 -4.95
N THR A 4 -9.01 2.36 -5.98
CA THR A 4 -10.06 1.95 -6.92
C THR A 4 -9.90 0.49 -7.32
N HIS A 5 -10.08 -0.41 -6.35
CA HIS A 5 -9.96 -1.86 -6.54
C HIS A 5 -10.80 -2.42 -7.69
N GLY A 6 -10.30 -3.49 -8.29
CA GLY A 6 -11.00 -4.34 -9.23
C GLY A 6 -10.94 -3.89 -10.69
N ILE A 7 -11.04 -2.59 -10.98
CA ILE A 7 -10.99 -2.09 -12.36
C ILE A 7 -9.55 -2.06 -12.89
N TRP A 8 -8.61 -1.61 -12.07
CA TRP A 8 -7.20 -1.52 -12.45
C TRP A 8 -6.61 -2.88 -12.84
N ASP A 9 -6.97 -3.95 -12.14
CA ASP A 9 -6.49 -5.29 -12.44
C ASP A 9 -6.90 -5.76 -13.84
N MET A 10 -8.12 -5.43 -14.28
CA MET A 10 -8.58 -5.72 -15.63
C MET A 10 -7.78 -4.97 -16.69
N VAL A 11 -7.36 -3.74 -16.40
CA VAL A 11 -6.53 -2.91 -17.29
C VAL A 11 -5.10 -3.43 -17.29
N ALA A 12 -4.50 -3.69 -16.14
CA ALA A 12 -3.14 -4.21 -16.01
C ALA A 12 -2.96 -5.57 -16.71
N ARG A 13 -4.00 -6.41 -16.70
CA ARG A 13 -4.02 -7.70 -17.43
C ARG A 13 -4.44 -7.59 -18.89
N GLY A 14 -4.63 -6.39 -19.43
CA GLY A 14 -5.04 -6.17 -20.82
C GLY A 14 -6.46 -6.64 -21.17
N ARG A 15 -7.32 -6.87 -20.15
CA ARG A 15 -8.72 -7.32 -20.35
C ARG A 15 -9.68 -6.16 -20.60
N LYS A 16 -9.29 -4.95 -20.24
CA LYS A 16 -10.00 -3.70 -20.48
C LYS A 16 -9.01 -2.64 -20.97
N PRO A 17 -9.46 -1.72 -21.83
CA PRO A 17 -8.61 -0.61 -22.25
C PRO A 17 -8.36 0.36 -21.10
N VAL A 18 -7.29 1.16 -21.20
CA VAL A 18 -6.79 2.04 -20.14
C VAL A 18 -7.81 3.09 -19.69
N GLU A 19 -8.74 3.46 -20.55
CA GLU A 19 -9.82 4.40 -20.26
C GLU A 19 -10.81 3.89 -19.20
N TYR A 20 -10.76 2.61 -18.88
CA TYR A 20 -11.53 2.01 -17.78
C TYR A 20 -10.86 2.21 -16.41
N ALA A 21 -9.56 2.55 -16.37
CA ALA A 21 -8.88 2.82 -15.10
C ALA A 21 -9.44 4.10 -14.44
N LEU A 22 -9.64 4.07 -13.14
CA LEU A 22 -10.06 5.21 -12.35
C LEU A 22 -8.98 5.53 -11.31
N PRO A 23 -8.58 6.79 -11.16
CA PRO A 23 -9.03 7.94 -11.95
C PRO A 23 -8.42 7.98 -13.35
N GLY A 24 -7.29 7.30 -13.61
CA GLY A 24 -6.64 7.24 -14.91
C GLY A 24 -6.44 8.63 -15.53
N GLU A 25 -7.05 8.83 -16.70
CA GLU A 25 -7.01 10.09 -17.45
C GLU A 25 -8.28 10.94 -17.25
N ARG A 26 -9.12 10.58 -16.29
CA ARG A 26 -10.39 11.27 -16.01
C ARG A 26 -10.16 12.58 -15.26
N MET A 27 -9.83 13.64 -15.99
CA MET A 27 -9.53 14.96 -15.44
C MET A 27 -10.70 15.61 -14.69
N ASP A 28 -11.91 15.12 -14.85
CA ASP A 28 -13.08 15.48 -14.04
C ASP A 28 -12.94 15.08 -12.56
N TRP A 29 -12.10 14.08 -12.25
CA TRP A 29 -11.76 13.68 -10.87
C TRP A 29 -10.67 14.54 -10.24
N LEU A 30 -9.87 15.24 -11.05
CA LEU A 30 -8.68 15.95 -10.57
C LEU A 30 -8.96 16.95 -9.44
N PRO A 31 -10.00 17.82 -9.51
CA PRO A 31 -10.24 18.79 -8.45
C PRO A 31 -10.44 18.16 -7.07
N ILE A 32 -11.20 17.04 -7.01
CA ILE A 32 -11.46 16.31 -5.77
C ILE A 32 -10.18 15.69 -5.21
N LEU A 33 -9.34 15.13 -6.09
CA LEU A 33 -8.10 14.48 -5.66
C LEU A 33 -7.03 15.48 -5.27
N LEU A 34 -6.93 16.63 -5.90
CA LEU A 34 -6.07 17.72 -5.46
C LEU A 34 -6.51 18.30 -4.11
N ASP A 35 -7.81 18.35 -3.83
CA ASP A 35 -8.31 18.72 -2.51
C ASP A 35 -7.90 17.70 -1.45
N ARG A 36 -7.95 16.39 -1.74
CA ARG A 36 -7.44 15.34 -0.83
C ARG A 36 -5.95 15.47 -0.56
N VAL A 37 -5.14 15.74 -1.58
CA VAL A 37 -3.71 16.02 -1.42
C VAL A 37 -3.49 17.20 -0.49
N ASN A 38 -4.18 18.32 -0.73
CA ASN A 38 -4.08 19.51 0.10
C ASN A 38 -4.52 19.25 1.54
N SER A 39 -5.65 18.59 1.73
CA SER A 39 -6.19 18.27 3.06
C SER A 39 -5.26 17.36 3.85
N THR A 40 -4.70 16.31 3.23
CA THR A 40 -3.70 15.43 3.84
C THR A 40 -2.46 16.22 4.25
N TYR A 41 -1.92 17.01 3.34
CA TYR A 41 -0.74 17.83 3.62
C TYR A 41 -0.99 18.83 4.76
N GLN A 42 -2.07 19.60 4.71
CA GLN A 42 -2.36 20.62 5.72
C GLN A 42 -2.58 20.03 7.12
N ARG A 43 -3.21 18.84 7.20
CA ARG A 43 -3.40 18.14 8.47
C ARG A 43 -2.09 17.62 9.04
N ASP A 44 -1.23 17.05 8.20
CA ASP A 44 -0.16 16.16 8.65
C ASP A 44 1.26 16.73 8.47
N LYS A 45 1.44 17.86 7.78
CA LYS A 45 2.76 18.44 7.44
C LYS A 45 3.69 18.66 8.63
N ASN A 46 3.15 18.85 9.83
CA ASN A 46 3.92 19.11 11.04
C ASN A 46 4.29 17.82 11.81
N HIS A 47 3.92 16.65 11.31
CA HIS A 47 4.30 15.37 11.91
C HIS A 47 5.66 14.92 11.38
N ALA A 48 6.67 14.95 12.24
CA ALA A 48 8.04 14.58 11.87
C ALA A 48 8.22 13.10 11.51
N CYS A 49 7.27 12.23 11.91
CA CYS A 49 7.29 10.81 11.58
C CYS A 49 6.90 10.53 10.11
N ILE A 50 6.29 11.50 9.40
CA ILE A 50 5.98 11.35 7.99
C ILE A 50 7.25 11.61 7.18
N LEU A 51 7.71 10.61 6.47
CA LEU A 51 8.91 10.66 5.61
C LEU A 51 8.55 10.74 4.12
N ILE A 52 7.41 10.19 3.75
CA ILE A 52 6.99 10.00 2.35
C ILE A 52 5.49 10.32 2.23
N TRP A 53 5.13 11.08 1.20
CA TRP A 53 3.73 11.31 0.80
C TRP A 53 3.31 10.26 -0.23
N SER A 54 2.26 9.49 0.04
CA SER A 54 1.72 8.53 -0.92
C SER A 54 0.48 9.07 -1.62
N CYS A 55 0.44 8.95 -2.95
CA CYS A 55 -0.69 9.39 -3.75
C CYS A 55 -1.90 8.46 -3.61
N GLY A 56 -1.67 7.16 -3.41
CA GLY A 56 -2.76 6.20 -3.36
C GLY A 56 -2.34 4.76 -3.20
N ASN A 57 -3.29 3.89 -3.47
CA ASN A 57 -3.15 2.45 -3.42
C ASN A 57 -3.98 1.83 -4.54
N GLU A 58 -3.41 0.87 -5.28
CA GLU A 58 -4.07 0.00 -6.25
C GLU A 58 -5.05 0.70 -7.22
N SER A 59 -4.63 1.82 -7.80
CA SER A 59 -5.46 2.62 -8.70
C SER A 59 -4.86 2.78 -10.10
N PHE A 60 -4.03 1.82 -10.54
CA PHE A 60 -3.31 1.83 -11.80
C PHE A 60 -2.34 3.04 -11.89
N GLY A 61 -2.46 3.90 -12.89
CA GLY A 61 -1.66 5.12 -13.08
C GLY A 61 -2.47 6.19 -13.79
N GLY A 62 -1.82 6.97 -14.63
CA GLY A 62 -2.44 7.98 -15.47
C GLY A 62 -2.21 9.41 -15.00
N ASP A 63 -2.74 10.34 -15.79
CA ASP A 63 -2.51 11.78 -15.67
C ASP A 63 -2.95 12.33 -14.32
N VAL A 64 -4.07 11.85 -13.80
CA VAL A 64 -4.66 12.37 -12.55
C VAL A 64 -3.77 12.10 -11.35
N ILE A 65 -3.24 10.87 -11.23
CA ILE A 65 -2.32 10.52 -10.12
C ILE A 65 -0.97 11.23 -10.30
N TYR A 66 -0.52 11.39 -11.53
CA TYR A 66 0.67 12.18 -11.83
C TYR A 66 0.51 13.63 -11.34
N GLU A 67 -0.63 14.27 -11.60
CA GLU A 67 -0.90 15.62 -11.10
C GLU A 67 -1.03 15.68 -9.57
N MET A 68 -1.53 14.63 -8.89
CA MET A 68 -1.50 14.53 -7.43
C MET A 68 -0.06 14.55 -6.91
N SER A 69 0.82 13.79 -7.54
CA SER A 69 2.24 13.73 -7.15
C SER A 69 2.91 15.10 -7.34
N ARG A 70 2.66 15.77 -8.46
CA ARG A 70 3.13 17.14 -8.70
C ARG A 70 2.63 18.11 -7.63
N LYS A 71 1.38 17.96 -7.21
CA LYS A 71 0.81 18.81 -6.15
C LYS A 71 1.49 18.58 -4.80
N PHE A 72 1.81 17.34 -4.42
CA PHE A 72 2.60 17.08 -3.21
C PHE A 72 3.95 17.78 -3.27
N ARG A 73 4.70 17.66 -4.38
CA ARG A 73 6.01 18.32 -4.56
C ARG A 73 5.95 19.85 -4.56
N GLN A 74 4.82 20.42 -4.99
CA GLN A 74 4.59 21.87 -4.89
C GLN A 74 4.37 22.33 -3.45
N LEU A 75 3.76 21.49 -2.61
CA LEU A 75 3.44 21.80 -1.23
C LEU A 75 4.59 21.50 -0.28
N ASP A 76 5.43 20.52 -0.62
CA ASP A 76 6.53 20.02 0.19
C ASP A 76 7.67 19.55 -0.71
N ASP A 77 8.76 20.29 -0.71
CA ASP A 77 9.98 19.96 -1.45
C ASP A 77 11.01 19.19 -0.60
N THR A 78 10.64 18.81 0.63
CA THR A 78 11.52 18.15 1.59
C THR A 78 11.28 16.65 1.73
N ARG A 79 10.06 16.18 1.41
CA ARG A 79 9.66 14.76 1.53
C ARG A 79 9.49 14.11 0.18
N LEU A 80 9.79 12.82 0.13
CA LEU A 80 9.62 12.01 -1.07
C LEU A 80 8.13 11.77 -1.37
N VAL A 81 7.83 11.50 -2.64
CA VAL A 81 6.49 11.13 -3.10
C VAL A 81 6.51 9.69 -3.59
N HIS A 82 5.51 8.93 -3.19
CA HIS A 82 5.36 7.51 -3.46
C HIS A 82 4.07 7.22 -4.24
N TYR A 83 4.15 6.28 -5.16
CA TYR A 83 3.01 5.60 -5.75
C TYR A 83 3.42 4.28 -6.42
N GLU A 84 2.82 3.15 -6.02
CA GLU A 84 3.18 1.82 -6.51
C GLU A 84 2.59 1.49 -7.89
N GLY A 85 1.44 2.08 -8.23
CA GLY A 85 0.76 1.79 -9.50
C GLY A 85 1.58 2.13 -10.75
N VAL A 86 2.67 2.88 -10.62
CA VAL A 86 3.65 3.12 -11.70
C VAL A 86 4.25 1.80 -12.21
N ALA A 87 4.35 0.77 -11.38
CA ALA A 87 4.80 -0.56 -11.82
C ALA A 87 3.90 -1.17 -12.91
N HIS A 88 2.63 -0.78 -12.94
CA HIS A 88 1.63 -1.23 -13.92
C HIS A 88 1.43 -0.25 -15.08
N ASP A 89 1.78 1.04 -14.90
CA ASP A 89 1.64 2.09 -15.90
C ASP A 89 2.88 2.98 -15.96
N ARG A 90 3.76 2.68 -16.88
CA ARG A 90 5.07 3.37 -17.03
C ARG A 90 5.01 4.70 -17.79
N ARG A 91 3.85 5.18 -18.18
CA ARG A 91 3.70 6.45 -18.92
C ARG A 91 4.18 7.65 -18.12
N HIS A 92 4.04 7.61 -16.79
CA HIS A 92 4.47 8.67 -15.85
C HIS A 92 5.37 8.11 -14.74
N ASN A 93 6.57 7.67 -15.09
CA ASN A 93 7.53 7.15 -14.11
C ASN A 93 7.89 8.16 -13.01
N ASP A 94 7.81 9.46 -13.30
CA ASP A 94 8.12 10.54 -12.36
C ASP A 94 7.01 10.80 -11.32
N THR A 95 5.92 10.04 -11.35
CA THR A 95 4.91 10.06 -10.31
C THR A 95 5.49 9.67 -8.94
N THR A 96 6.48 8.81 -8.91
CA THR A 96 7.11 8.29 -7.69
C THR A 96 8.62 8.53 -7.68
N ASP A 97 9.20 8.75 -6.51
CA ASP A 97 10.65 8.93 -6.33
C ASP A 97 11.40 7.60 -6.13
N MET A 98 10.66 6.49 -6.01
CA MET A 98 11.18 5.15 -5.81
C MET A 98 10.43 4.14 -6.66
N GLU A 99 11.06 3.02 -6.99
CA GLU A 99 10.32 1.85 -7.45
C GLU A 99 9.58 1.25 -6.26
N SER A 100 8.28 0.99 -6.44
CA SER A 100 7.44 0.39 -5.40
C SER A 100 6.55 -0.68 -6.00
N GLN A 101 6.51 -1.82 -5.36
CA GLN A 101 5.70 -2.96 -5.78
C GLN A 101 5.08 -3.65 -4.56
N MET A 102 4.06 -4.49 -4.80
CA MET A 102 3.40 -5.30 -3.79
C MET A 102 3.78 -6.77 -3.98
N TYR A 103 4.11 -7.45 -2.88
CA TYR A 103 4.30 -8.92 -2.81
C TYR A 103 5.29 -9.50 -3.81
N THR A 104 6.18 -8.69 -4.35
CA THR A 104 7.19 -9.15 -5.31
C THR A 104 8.23 -10.03 -4.61
N PRO A 105 8.44 -11.28 -5.06
CA PRO A 105 9.43 -12.16 -4.46
C PRO A 105 10.85 -11.60 -4.57
N VAL A 106 11.70 -11.88 -3.57
CA VAL A 106 13.11 -11.40 -3.52
C VAL A 106 13.88 -11.71 -4.80
N ALA A 107 13.67 -12.89 -5.40
CA ALA A 107 14.32 -13.23 -6.67
C ALA A 107 13.98 -12.25 -7.80
N LYS A 108 12.72 -11.78 -7.86
CA LYS A 108 12.29 -10.80 -8.87
C LYS A 108 12.79 -9.38 -8.57
N ILE A 109 12.93 -9.04 -7.29
CA ILE A 109 13.55 -7.77 -6.90
C ILE A 109 15.02 -7.76 -7.32
N LYS A 110 15.74 -8.88 -7.11
CA LYS A 110 17.13 -9.05 -7.57
C LYS A 110 17.26 -8.91 -9.10
N GLU A 111 16.37 -9.55 -9.85
CA GLU A 111 16.32 -9.43 -11.31
C GLU A 111 16.10 -7.96 -11.74
N TYR A 112 15.12 -7.29 -11.14
CA TYR A 112 14.81 -5.89 -11.44
C TYR A 112 15.99 -4.98 -11.13
N LEU A 113 16.59 -5.08 -9.95
CA LEU A 113 17.70 -4.22 -9.53
C LEU A 113 19.01 -4.53 -10.23
N ALA A 114 19.15 -5.68 -10.89
CA ALA A 114 20.31 -5.94 -11.76
C ALA A 114 20.34 -5.02 -13.00
N GLU A 115 19.16 -4.60 -13.48
CA GLU A 115 19.02 -3.77 -14.69
C GLU A 115 18.65 -2.31 -14.38
N HIS A 116 18.00 -2.04 -13.23
CA HIS A 116 17.47 -0.73 -12.85
C HIS A 116 18.10 -0.23 -11.56
N ARG A 117 19.08 0.68 -11.69
CA ARG A 117 19.89 1.20 -10.57
C ARG A 117 19.65 2.68 -10.27
N GLU A 118 18.70 3.29 -10.93
CA GLU A 118 18.47 4.75 -10.89
C GLU A 118 17.65 5.21 -9.68
N ARG A 119 16.91 4.32 -9.04
CA ARG A 119 16.02 4.62 -7.90
C ARG A 119 16.08 3.54 -6.82
N PRO A 120 15.81 3.90 -5.55
CA PRO A 120 15.61 2.89 -4.51
C PRO A 120 14.35 2.07 -4.78
N PHE A 121 14.35 0.85 -4.29
CA PHE A 121 13.23 -0.08 -4.38
C PHE A 121 12.64 -0.33 -2.99
N ILE A 122 11.32 -0.22 -2.85
CA ILE A 122 10.58 -0.63 -1.65
C ILE A 122 9.45 -1.57 -2.00
N LEU A 123 9.04 -2.40 -1.04
CA LEU A 123 7.75 -3.08 -1.10
C LEU A 123 6.75 -2.29 -0.26
N CYS A 124 5.75 -1.67 -0.91
CA CYS A 124 4.69 -0.98 -0.18
C CYS A 124 3.80 -1.95 0.61
N GLU A 125 3.77 -3.22 0.19
CA GLU A 125 3.20 -4.33 0.93
C GLU A 125 4.01 -5.61 0.68
N TYR A 126 4.24 -6.40 1.72
CA TYR A 126 4.85 -7.72 1.60
C TYR A 126 4.36 -8.67 2.70
N THR A 127 4.58 -9.97 2.51
CA THR A 127 4.27 -11.02 3.49
C THR A 127 2.86 -10.90 4.10
N HIS A 128 1.81 -10.93 3.25
CA HIS A 128 0.42 -10.83 3.67
C HIS A 128 0.10 -11.83 4.80
N ALA A 129 -0.25 -11.30 5.98
CA ALA A 129 -0.32 -12.09 7.21
C ALA A 129 -1.69 -12.70 7.53
N MET A 130 -2.63 -12.67 6.60
CA MET A 130 -3.95 -13.25 6.78
C MET A 130 -3.89 -14.78 6.89
N GLY A 131 -4.52 -15.35 7.92
CA GLY A 131 -4.58 -16.78 8.15
C GLY A 131 -3.21 -17.41 8.43
N ASN A 132 -2.95 -18.59 7.89
CA ASN A 132 -1.67 -19.29 8.03
C ASN A 132 -0.71 -18.89 6.90
N SER A 133 -0.14 -17.71 7.01
CA SER A 133 0.76 -17.11 6.04
C SER A 133 1.87 -16.31 6.74
N ASN A 134 2.57 -15.42 6.05
CA ASN A 134 3.68 -14.60 6.55
C ASN A 134 5.03 -15.34 6.66
N GLY A 135 5.21 -16.47 6.00
CA GLY A 135 6.49 -17.19 6.01
C GLY A 135 7.57 -16.57 5.10
N ALA A 136 8.82 -16.92 5.37
CA ALA A 136 10.01 -16.53 4.62
C ALA A 136 10.30 -15.01 4.62
N MET A 137 9.87 -14.29 5.65
CA MET A 137 10.11 -12.85 5.79
C MET A 137 11.61 -12.54 5.92
N HIS A 138 12.40 -13.44 6.50
CA HIS A 138 13.84 -13.29 6.64
C HIS A 138 14.57 -13.08 5.30
N TRP A 139 14.09 -13.64 4.19
CA TRP A 139 14.72 -13.41 2.88
C TRP A 139 14.67 -11.93 2.45
N TYR A 140 13.59 -11.24 2.78
CA TYR A 140 13.45 -9.82 2.50
C TYR A 140 14.31 -8.96 3.41
N THR A 141 14.34 -9.28 4.70
CA THR A 141 15.14 -8.55 5.68
C THR A 141 16.64 -8.75 5.44
N GLU A 142 17.10 -9.98 5.15
CA GLU A 142 18.49 -10.26 4.79
C GLU A 142 18.89 -9.50 3.51
N TYR A 143 18.06 -9.52 2.49
CA TYR A 143 18.37 -8.83 1.25
C TYR A 143 18.49 -7.31 1.41
N ALA A 144 17.77 -6.70 2.33
CA ALA A 144 17.91 -5.27 2.65
C ALA A 144 19.31 -4.92 3.24
N TYR A 145 20.01 -5.86 3.83
CA TYR A 145 21.40 -5.67 4.26
C TYR A 145 22.42 -5.91 3.13
N GLU A 146 22.06 -6.67 2.11
CA GLU A 146 22.94 -7.00 0.99
C GLU A 146 22.90 -5.94 -0.14
N GLU A 147 21.71 -5.38 -0.43
CA GLU A 147 21.46 -4.50 -1.57
C GLU A 147 21.06 -3.10 -1.12
N PRO A 148 21.95 -2.10 -1.25
CA PRO A 148 21.69 -0.73 -0.79
C PRO A 148 20.50 -0.04 -1.46
N LEU A 149 20.11 -0.45 -2.67
CA LEU A 149 18.93 0.10 -3.34
C LEU A 149 17.63 -0.53 -2.85
N TYR A 150 17.67 -1.72 -2.26
CA TYR A 150 16.48 -2.32 -1.67
C TYR A 150 16.31 -1.82 -0.22
N GLN A 151 15.34 -0.96 -0.01
CA GLN A 151 15.11 -0.25 1.25
C GLN A 151 14.14 -0.98 2.20
N GLY A 152 13.78 -2.23 1.87
CA GLY A 152 12.86 -3.04 2.67
C GLY A 152 11.40 -2.90 2.25
N GLY A 153 10.48 -3.09 3.17
CA GLY A 153 9.05 -3.09 2.89
C GLY A 153 8.19 -2.90 4.12
N PHE A 154 6.89 -2.79 3.86
CA PHE A 154 5.85 -2.66 4.87
C PHE A 154 5.01 -3.94 4.87
N ILE A 155 4.92 -4.59 6.03
CA ILE A 155 4.13 -5.81 6.17
C ILE A 155 2.64 -5.51 6.04
N TRP A 156 1.90 -6.36 5.35
CA TRP A 156 0.44 -6.33 5.35
C TRP A 156 -0.13 -7.51 6.15
N ASP A 157 -0.55 -7.34 7.40
CA ASP A 157 -0.57 -6.09 8.14
C ASP A 157 0.13 -6.27 9.49
N TYR A 158 0.40 -5.19 10.20
CA TYR A 158 1.04 -5.28 11.51
C TYR A 158 0.07 -5.78 12.58
N ILE A 159 -1.15 -5.21 12.64
CA ILE A 159 -2.15 -5.50 13.67
C ILE A 159 -3.50 -5.83 13.06
N ASP A 160 -4.18 -6.85 13.55
CA ASP A 160 -5.54 -7.18 13.15
C ASP A 160 -6.48 -5.98 13.33
N GLN A 161 -7.27 -5.70 12.30
CA GLN A 161 -8.32 -4.67 12.35
C GLN A 161 -9.57 -5.23 13.04
N SER A 162 -9.42 -5.63 14.30
CA SER A 162 -10.46 -6.32 15.09
C SER A 162 -10.61 -5.70 16.48
N ILE A 163 -11.74 -5.97 17.10
CA ILE A 163 -12.07 -5.46 18.43
C ILE A 163 -12.18 -6.64 19.39
N ARG A 164 -11.38 -6.63 20.45
CA ARG A 164 -11.48 -7.63 21.51
C ARG A 164 -12.84 -7.51 22.21
N THR A 165 -13.58 -8.62 22.26
CA THR A 165 -14.90 -8.70 22.84
C THR A 165 -15.13 -10.07 23.48
N LYS A 166 -16.37 -10.40 23.82
CA LYS A 166 -16.77 -11.71 24.30
C LYS A 166 -17.83 -12.31 23.40
N ASP A 167 -17.69 -13.61 23.12
CA ASP A 167 -18.71 -14.37 22.43
C ASP A 167 -19.94 -14.59 23.34
N ARG A 168 -20.99 -15.21 22.79
CA ARG A 168 -22.22 -15.54 23.53
C ARG A 168 -22.04 -16.50 24.73
N TYR A 169 -20.87 -17.13 24.84
CA TYR A 169 -20.51 -18.05 25.94
C TYR A 169 -19.60 -17.39 26.97
N GLY A 170 -19.21 -16.11 26.76
CA GLY A 170 -18.35 -15.35 27.64
C GLY A 170 -16.85 -15.54 27.38
N ASN A 171 -16.45 -16.28 26.33
CA ASN A 171 -15.05 -16.43 25.95
C ASN A 171 -14.56 -15.17 25.23
N THR A 172 -13.30 -14.85 25.42
CA THR A 172 -12.65 -13.78 24.66
C THR A 172 -12.60 -14.15 23.19
N THR A 173 -12.99 -13.21 22.33
CA THR A 173 -12.93 -13.31 20.87
C THR A 173 -12.59 -11.96 20.28
N TYR A 174 -12.23 -11.95 19.01
CA TYR A 174 -11.95 -10.75 18.22
C TYR A 174 -13.02 -10.60 17.14
N ALA A 175 -13.79 -9.53 17.23
CA ALA A 175 -14.88 -9.23 16.32
C ALA A 175 -14.46 -8.17 15.28
N TYR A 176 -15.05 -8.21 14.10
CA TYR A 176 -14.79 -7.28 13.01
C TYR A 176 -16.09 -6.88 12.29
N GLY A 177 -15.99 -6.08 11.24
CA GLY A 177 -17.15 -5.63 10.48
C GLY A 177 -18.04 -6.79 10.02
N GLY A 178 -19.34 -6.70 10.30
CA GLY A 178 -20.32 -7.74 10.10
C GLY A 178 -20.76 -8.44 11.39
N ASP A 179 -19.89 -8.51 12.42
CA ASP A 179 -20.22 -9.08 13.72
C ASP A 179 -21.13 -8.16 14.55
N PHE A 180 -21.20 -6.89 14.19
CA PHE A 180 -22.02 -5.85 14.84
C PHE A 180 -23.27 -5.48 14.04
N ASP A 181 -23.77 -6.40 13.21
CA ASP A 181 -24.90 -6.19 12.29
C ASP A 181 -24.68 -5.07 11.26
N ASP A 182 -23.45 -4.65 11.05
CA ASP A 182 -23.06 -3.62 10.09
C ASP A 182 -22.87 -4.19 8.68
N ARG A 183 -23.17 -3.39 7.66
CA ARG A 183 -23.03 -3.69 6.23
C ARG A 183 -22.75 -2.41 5.43
N PRO A 184 -21.88 -2.48 4.39
CA PRO A 184 -21.07 -3.62 3.94
C PRO A 184 -19.89 -3.90 4.88
N CYS A 185 -19.25 -5.08 4.75
CA CYS A 185 -18.07 -5.47 5.50
C CYS A 185 -17.18 -6.42 4.68
N ASP A 186 -15.92 -6.50 5.04
CA ASP A 186 -14.91 -7.35 4.36
C ASP A 186 -14.66 -8.67 5.11
N TYR A 187 -15.52 -9.02 6.06
CA TYR A 187 -15.48 -10.26 6.85
C TYR A 187 -14.10 -10.48 7.51
N ASN A 188 -13.60 -11.71 7.42
CA ASN A 188 -12.33 -12.14 8.00
C ASN A 188 -11.08 -11.50 7.37
N PHE A 189 -11.22 -10.65 6.35
CA PHE A 189 -10.12 -9.87 5.80
C PHE A 189 -9.48 -8.94 6.83
N CYS A 190 -10.22 -8.57 7.87
CA CYS A 190 -9.72 -7.80 9.01
C CYS A 190 -8.68 -8.56 9.87
N GLY A 191 -8.61 -9.89 9.77
CA GLY A 191 -7.65 -10.75 10.48
C GLY A 191 -6.35 -10.95 9.70
N ASN A 192 -5.68 -9.87 9.34
CA ASN A 192 -4.50 -9.84 8.49
C ASN A 192 -3.22 -9.34 9.18
N GLY A 193 -3.27 -9.16 10.50
CA GLY A 193 -2.13 -8.70 11.30
C GLY A 193 -1.18 -9.82 11.76
N ILE A 194 0.06 -9.46 12.08
CA ILE A 194 0.99 -10.30 12.83
C ILE A 194 0.80 -10.17 14.36
N ALA A 195 0.07 -9.15 14.79
CA ALA A 195 -0.44 -9.00 16.15
C ALA A 195 -1.97 -9.04 16.14
N TYR A 196 -2.56 -9.47 17.25
CA TYR A 196 -4.01 -9.41 17.45
C TYR A 196 -4.48 -7.96 17.68
N GLY A 197 -5.78 -7.70 17.54
CA GLY A 197 -6.35 -6.37 17.65
C GLY A 197 -6.26 -5.70 19.04
N ASP A 198 -5.68 -6.36 20.02
CA ASP A 198 -5.36 -5.85 21.37
C ASP A 198 -3.84 -5.80 21.65
N ASP A 199 -3.02 -5.79 20.60
CA ASP A 199 -1.56 -5.76 20.63
C ASP A 199 -0.89 -7.05 21.15
N GLU A 200 -1.64 -8.12 21.44
CA GLU A 200 -1.04 -9.41 21.77
C GLU A 200 -0.35 -10.02 20.53
N GLU A 201 0.83 -10.58 20.72
CA GLU A 201 1.58 -11.25 19.66
C GLU A 201 0.85 -12.50 19.16
N SER A 202 0.67 -12.62 17.86
CA SER A 202 0.22 -13.87 17.25
C SER A 202 1.42 -14.79 16.95
N PRO A 203 1.20 -16.09 16.69
CA PRO A 203 2.29 -16.99 16.30
C PRO A 203 3.10 -16.51 15.10
N LYS A 204 2.54 -15.70 14.22
CA LYS A 204 3.20 -15.11 13.04
C LYS A 204 4.28 -14.08 13.41
N MET A 205 4.23 -13.51 14.60
CA MET A 205 5.24 -12.57 15.10
C MET A 205 6.58 -13.25 15.38
N GLN A 206 6.62 -14.58 15.37
CA GLN A 206 7.85 -15.37 15.62
C GLN A 206 8.70 -15.59 14.36
N GLU A 207 8.18 -15.23 13.16
CA GLU A 207 8.91 -15.30 11.89
C GLU A 207 9.89 -14.12 11.74
#